data_582ee46512f3df8a42de7a2c330659b8
#
_entry.id   582ee46512f3df8a42de7a2c330659b8
#
_cell.length_a   1.000
_cell.length_b   1.000
_cell.length_c   1.000
_cell.angle_alpha   90.00
_cell.angle_beta   90.00
_cell.angle_gamma   90.00
#
_symmetry.space_group_name_H-M   'P 1'
#
loop_
_entity.id
_entity.type
_entity.pdbx_description
1 polymer ?
#
loop_
_entity_poly.entity_id
_entity_poly.type
_entity_poly.pdbx_seq_one_letter_code
_entity_poly.pdbx_strand_id
1 'polypeptide(L)'
;MNEPKRTRRTSAAAGNARQTRRRSAHSAAATNRARAGAEEMADATGTPEALELFLRRARVYPLLTAAEEIELAKRIEAGDLEAKDRMINSNLRLVVSQARRYQGHGLEMGDLVQEGMLGLIRAVEKFDWRRGFKFSTYGTLWIRQAIQRGLQNHGRTIRVPVHVAQRQVKVRKLESELSTKLGREPTDEEIAAVAELPVDEVAELRELNRAMTSLDQPVGDDGETSLGELLASDRPEPDEEVADAQRDSTVNELVGNLPEDERNVIQLRFGLVGDDPRTPRQTAMQLGITTERVRKLEEQGLQRLAGRPELEGLRLAA
;
A
#
# COMPACT_ATOMS: atom_id res chain seq x y z
N MET A 1 -49.25 17.21 -67.02
CA MET A 1 -49.84 16.75 -65.76
C MET A 1 -48.82 15.94 -65.05
N ASN A 2 -48.07 16.54 -64.14
CA ASN A 2 -47.11 15.86 -63.32
C ASN A 2 -46.94 16.65 -62.01
N GLU A 3 -47.49 16.14 -60.92
CA GLU A 3 -47.31 16.67 -59.58
C GLU A 3 -46.05 16.15 -58.96
N PRO A 4 -45.32 16.98 -58.19
CA PRO A 4 -44.03 16.54 -57.58
C PRO A 4 -44.26 15.99 -56.18
N LYS A 5 -43.67 14.84 -55.88
CA LYS A 5 -43.53 14.30 -54.52
C LYS A 5 -42.51 15.16 -53.74
N ARG A 6 -43.01 15.97 -52.82
CA ARG A 6 -42.23 16.61 -51.76
C ARG A 6 -42.70 16.13 -50.40
N THR A 7 -41.75 16.01 -49.45
CA THR A 7 -41.94 15.88 -48.03
C THR A 7 -41.90 14.47 -47.44
N ARG A 8 -40.69 14.01 -47.07
CA ARG A 8 -40.45 13.08 -45.91
C ARG A 8 -39.00 13.11 -45.39
N ARG A 9 -38.28 14.22 -45.42
CA ARG A 9 -36.88 14.28 -44.92
C ARG A 9 -36.64 15.19 -43.70
N THR A 10 -37.62 15.88 -43.14
CA THR A 10 -37.42 16.87 -42.06
C THR A 10 -37.73 16.38 -40.65
N SER A 11 -38.34 15.19 -40.48
CA SER A 11 -38.74 14.69 -39.15
C SER A 11 -37.66 13.95 -38.40
N ALA A 12 -36.72 13.29 -39.07
CA ALA A 12 -35.63 12.50 -38.42
C ALA A 12 -34.53 13.38 -37.81
N ALA A 13 -34.22 14.53 -38.40
CA ALA A 13 -33.18 15.43 -37.90
C ALA A 13 -33.57 16.18 -36.61
N ALA A 14 -34.84 16.48 -36.43
CA ALA A 14 -35.35 17.19 -35.24
C ALA A 14 -35.42 16.25 -33.98
N GLY A 15 -35.61 14.94 -34.19
CA GLY A 15 -35.63 13.94 -33.10
C GLY A 15 -34.22 13.71 -32.49
N ASN A 16 -33.21 13.68 -33.34
CA ASN A 16 -31.83 13.40 -32.88
C ASN A 16 -31.21 14.61 -32.15
N ALA A 17 -31.54 15.85 -32.54
CA ALA A 17 -31.10 17.07 -31.86
C ALA A 17 -31.76 17.25 -30.45
N ARG A 18 -32.99 16.77 -30.25
CA ARG A 18 -33.63 16.78 -28.93
C ARG A 18 -33.07 15.70 -27.99
N GLN A 19 -32.66 14.57 -28.51
CA GLN A 19 -32.12 13.46 -27.71
C GLN A 19 -30.69 13.74 -27.25
N THR A 20 -29.85 14.37 -28.07
CA THR A 20 -28.52 14.86 -27.70
C THR A 20 -28.56 16.00 -26.69
N ARG A 21 -29.47 16.94 -26.81
CA ARG A 21 -29.66 18.00 -25.81
C ARG A 21 -30.20 17.48 -24.47
N ARG A 22 -31.04 16.44 -24.44
CA ARG A 22 -31.44 15.79 -23.17
C ARG A 22 -30.32 15.02 -22.50
N ARG A 23 -29.45 14.33 -23.24
CA ARG A 23 -28.28 13.64 -22.69
C ARG A 23 -27.25 14.62 -22.13
N SER A 24 -26.98 15.73 -22.79
CA SER A 24 -26.05 16.76 -22.29
C SER A 24 -26.63 17.50 -21.05
N ALA A 25 -27.93 17.72 -20.97
CA ALA A 25 -28.55 18.31 -19.79
C ALA A 25 -28.57 17.37 -18.57
N HIS A 26 -28.74 16.04 -18.77
CA HIS A 26 -28.65 15.05 -17.69
C HIS A 26 -27.24 14.88 -17.19
N SER A 27 -26.22 14.92 -18.08
CA SER A 27 -24.81 14.88 -17.71
C SER A 27 -24.39 16.11 -16.91
N ALA A 28 -24.84 17.32 -17.33
CA ALA A 28 -24.55 18.56 -16.62
C ALA A 28 -25.27 18.64 -15.24
N ALA A 29 -26.48 18.09 -15.13
CA ALA A 29 -27.20 18.02 -13.85
C ALA A 29 -26.60 17.01 -12.87
N ALA A 30 -26.05 15.87 -13.36
CA ALA A 30 -25.35 14.91 -12.55
C ALA A 30 -24.01 15.47 -12.03
N THR A 31 -23.28 16.20 -12.87
CA THR A 31 -22.02 16.86 -12.49
C THR A 31 -22.24 18.00 -11.48
N ASN A 32 -23.35 18.74 -11.61
CA ASN A 32 -23.71 19.78 -10.64
C ASN A 32 -24.23 19.21 -9.31
N ARG A 33 -24.93 18.07 -9.31
CA ARG A 33 -25.32 17.38 -8.07
C ARG A 33 -24.11 16.80 -7.33
N ALA A 34 -23.13 16.23 -8.05
CA ALA A 34 -21.90 15.75 -7.46
C ALA A 34 -21.04 16.90 -6.89
N ARG A 35 -21.06 18.08 -7.52
CA ARG A 35 -20.41 19.29 -7.00
C ARG A 35 -21.13 19.88 -5.78
N ALA A 36 -22.45 19.93 -5.79
CA ALA A 36 -23.25 20.41 -4.67
C ALA A 36 -23.12 19.49 -3.44
N GLY A 37 -23.11 18.17 -3.61
CA GLY A 37 -22.87 17.22 -2.52
C GLY A 37 -21.43 17.27 -1.95
N ALA A 38 -20.43 17.62 -2.76
CA ALA A 38 -19.08 17.83 -2.29
C ALA A 38 -18.90 19.18 -1.58
N GLU A 39 -19.68 20.19 -1.93
CA GLU A 39 -19.72 21.50 -1.25
C GLU A 39 -20.51 21.43 0.07
N GLU A 40 -21.56 20.62 0.15
CA GLU A 40 -22.39 20.44 1.35
C GLU A 40 -21.68 19.60 2.45
N MET A 41 -20.79 18.66 2.10
CA MET A 41 -19.95 17.95 3.06
C MET A 41 -18.78 18.81 3.59
N ALA A 42 -18.38 19.87 2.89
CA ALA A 42 -17.33 20.80 3.33
C ALA A 42 -17.83 21.82 4.36
N ASP A 43 -19.14 22.02 4.50
CA ASP A 43 -19.76 23.07 5.33
C ASP A 43 -20.12 22.58 6.75
N ALA A 44 -19.91 21.29 7.07
CA ALA A 44 -20.30 20.69 8.36
C ALA A 44 -19.26 20.86 9.50
N THR A 45 -18.05 21.33 9.21
CA THR A 45 -17.03 21.61 10.23
C THR A 45 -16.54 23.05 10.08
N GLY A 46 -16.95 23.95 10.97
CA GLY A 46 -16.75 25.39 10.94
C GLY A 46 -15.28 25.91 11.03
N THR A 47 -14.30 25.09 10.70
CA THR A 47 -12.91 25.47 10.47
C THR A 47 -12.55 25.24 9.02
N PRO A 48 -12.12 26.30 8.27
CA PRO A 48 -11.71 26.10 6.88
C PRO A 48 -10.59 25.05 6.83
N GLU A 49 -10.80 24.04 6.01
CA GLU A 49 -9.82 22.98 5.77
C GLU A 49 -8.44 23.60 5.43
N ALA A 50 -7.37 23.04 5.96
CA ALA A 50 -6.02 23.57 5.76
C ALA A 50 -5.68 23.78 4.27
N LEU A 51 -6.24 22.91 3.41
CA LEU A 51 -6.13 23.03 1.95
C LEU A 51 -6.83 24.27 1.43
N GLU A 52 -8.01 24.62 1.95
CA GLU A 52 -8.75 25.82 1.51
C GLU A 52 -8.01 27.09 1.88
N LEU A 53 -7.49 27.17 3.09
CA LEU A 53 -6.62 28.27 3.53
C LEU A 53 -5.39 28.44 2.64
N PHE A 54 -4.75 27.32 2.28
CA PHE A 54 -3.63 27.31 1.35
C PHE A 54 -4.05 27.84 -0.03
N LEU A 55 -5.19 27.38 -0.57
CA LEU A 55 -5.69 27.81 -1.87
C LEU A 55 -6.06 29.31 -1.88
N ARG A 56 -6.64 29.83 -0.79
CA ARG A 56 -6.91 31.27 -0.62
C ARG A 56 -5.60 32.05 -0.65
N ARG A 57 -4.58 31.60 0.10
CA ARG A 57 -3.26 32.25 0.12
C ARG A 57 -2.57 32.22 -1.24
N ALA A 58 -2.64 31.10 -1.97
CA ALA A 58 -2.07 30.98 -3.31
C ALA A 58 -2.73 31.91 -4.35
N ARG A 59 -3.98 32.35 -4.12
CA ARG A 59 -4.67 33.29 -5.01
C ARG A 59 -4.26 34.75 -4.79
N VAL A 60 -3.69 35.10 -3.64
CA VAL A 60 -3.26 36.47 -3.32
C VAL A 60 -2.08 36.88 -4.21
N TYR A 61 -1.24 35.94 -4.61
CA TYR A 61 -0.06 36.23 -5.43
C TYR A 61 -0.43 36.32 -6.91
N PRO A 62 -0.11 37.45 -7.60
CA PRO A 62 -0.36 37.60 -9.02
C PRO A 62 0.52 36.65 -9.84
N LEU A 63 0.04 36.30 -11.04
CA LEU A 63 0.83 35.53 -12.00
C LEU A 63 1.96 36.43 -12.52
N LEU A 64 3.13 35.82 -12.72
CA LEU A 64 4.31 36.50 -13.26
C LEU A 64 4.22 36.62 -14.77
N THR A 65 4.69 37.73 -15.30
CA THR A 65 4.98 37.91 -16.72
C THR A 65 6.34 37.28 -17.07
N ALA A 66 6.58 36.98 -18.33
CA ALA A 66 7.87 36.43 -18.77
C ALA A 66 9.08 37.34 -18.43
N ALA A 67 8.87 38.64 -18.44
CA ALA A 67 9.90 39.61 -18.06
C ALA A 67 10.22 39.53 -16.55
N GLU A 68 9.18 39.41 -15.71
CA GLU A 68 9.35 39.26 -14.25
C GLU A 68 9.98 37.90 -13.89
N GLU A 69 9.65 36.82 -14.62
CA GLU A 69 10.31 35.50 -14.44
C GLU A 69 11.83 35.61 -14.64
N ILE A 70 12.26 36.33 -15.68
CA ILE A 70 13.69 36.55 -15.99
C ILE A 70 14.35 37.44 -14.94
N GLU A 71 13.68 38.52 -14.51
CA GLU A 71 14.21 39.42 -13.48
C GLU A 71 14.39 38.70 -12.16
N LEU A 72 13.37 37.97 -11.71
CA LEU A 72 13.43 37.19 -10.49
C LEU A 72 14.51 36.09 -10.58
N ALA A 73 14.63 35.41 -11.70
CA ALA A 73 15.66 34.39 -11.89
C ALA A 73 17.08 34.94 -11.76
N LYS A 74 17.34 36.16 -12.29
CA LYS A 74 18.63 36.85 -12.12
C LYS A 74 18.91 37.20 -10.67
N ARG A 75 17.89 37.68 -9.93
CA ARG A 75 18.02 38.00 -8.49
C ARG A 75 18.26 36.73 -7.67
N ILE A 76 17.59 35.61 -8.00
CA ILE A 76 17.80 34.31 -7.35
C ILE A 76 19.23 33.82 -7.57
N GLU A 77 19.76 33.95 -8.79
CA GLU A 77 21.16 33.62 -9.11
C GLU A 77 22.16 34.44 -8.28
N ALA A 78 21.79 35.69 -7.93
CA ALA A 78 22.57 36.54 -7.03
C ALA A 78 22.37 36.22 -5.52
N GLY A 79 21.55 35.24 -5.18
CA GLY A 79 21.31 34.81 -3.79
C GLY A 79 20.15 35.50 -3.08
N ASP A 80 19.27 36.22 -3.79
CA ASP A 80 18.12 36.89 -3.21
C ASP A 80 17.00 35.95 -2.81
N LEU A 81 16.79 35.75 -1.51
CA LEU A 81 15.77 34.87 -0.96
C LEU A 81 14.35 35.43 -1.14
N GLU A 82 14.17 36.76 -1.11
CA GLU A 82 12.83 37.36 -1.32
C GLU A 82 12.37 37.15 -2.76
N ALA A 83 13.27 37.24 -3.72
CA ALA A 83 12.98 36.95 -5.11
C ALA A 83 12.61 35.46 -5.30
N LYS A 84 13.28 34.55 -4.59
CA LYS A 84 12.96 33.09 -4.58
C LYS A 84 11.57 32.84 -4.01
N ASP A 85 11.24 33.41 -2.88
CA ASP A 85 9.92 33.27 -2.24
C ASP A 85 8.82 33.85 -3.14
N ARG A 86 9.04 35.02 -3.76
CA ARG A 86 8.08 35.58 -4.71
C ARG A 86 7.86 34.68 -5.89
N MET A 87 8.91 34.09 -6.48
CA MET A 87 8.81 33.19 -7.60
C MET A 87 8.07 31.90 -7.24
N ILE A 88 8.32 31.31 -6.06
CA ILE A 88 7.60 30.14 -5.54
C ILE A 88 6.13 30.48 -5.34
N ASN A 89 5.82 31.53 -4.57
CA ASN A 89 4.46 31.89 -4.20
C ASN A 89 3.57 32.20 -5.42
N SER A 90 4.11 32.89 -6.43
CA SER A 90 3.38 33.19 -7.66
C SER A 90 3.09 31.97 -8.52
N ASN A 91 3.81 30.84 -8.32
CA ASN A 91 3.64 29.59 -9.06
C ASN A 91 2.93 28.47 -8.29
N LEU A 92 2.43 28.72 -7.05
CA LEU A 92 1.67 27.74 -6.27
C LEU A 92 0.46 27.19 -7.03
N ARG A 93 -0.21 28.04 -7.82
CA ARG A 93 -1.35 27.65 -8.65
C ARG A 93 -0.99 26.58 -9.68
N LEU A 94 0.25 26.59 -10.20
CA LEU A 94 0.76 25.58 -11.11
C LEU A 94 0.86 24.22 -10.40
N VAL A 95 1.35 24.18 -9.16
CA VAL A 95 1.42 22.97 -8.34
C VAL A 95 0.05 22.36 -8.15
N VAL A 96 -0.94 23.16 -7.71
CA VAL A 96 -2.31 22.71 -7.51
C VAL A 96 -2.91 22.13 -8.79
N SER A 97 -2.67 22.79 -9.94
CA SER A 97 -3.13 22.31 -11.24
C SER A 97 -2.54 20.94 -11.62
N GLN A 98 -1.28 20.70 -11.28
CA GLN A 98 -0.65 19.40 -11.53
C GLN A 98 -1.12 18.35 -10.51
N ALA A 99 -1.21 18.68 -9.22
CA ALA A 99 -1.64 17.76 -8.15
C ALA A 99 -3.05 17.20 -8.40
N ARG A 100 -3.99 18.01 -8.90
CA ARG A 100 -5.35 17.55 -9.26
C ARG A 100 -5.40 16.36 -10.22
N ARG A 101 -4.39 16.18 -11.06
CA ARG A 101 -4.32 15.07 -12.02
C ARG A 101 -3.98 13.73 -11.36
N TYR A 102 -3.46 13.78 -10.14
CA TYR A 102 -3.03 12.62 -9.36
C TYR A 102 -3.94 12.33 -8.17
N GLN A 103 -5.06 13.04 -8.07
CA GLN A 103 -6.06 12.81 -7.03
C GLN A 103 -6.67 11.40 -7.17
N GLY A 104 -6.87 10.71 -6.04
CA GLY A 104 -7.39 9.34 -6.02
C GLY A 104 -6.35 8.24 -6.24
N HIS A 105 -5.05 8.56 -6.26
CA HIS A 105 -3.97 7.58 -6.45
C HIS A 105 -3.24 7.18 -5.15
N GLY A 106 -3.90 7.32 -4.00
CA GLY A 106 -3.38 6.85 -2.71
C GLY A 106 -2.79 7.94 -1.79
N LEU A 107 -2.75 9.21 -2.25
CA LEU A 107 -2.43 10.36 -1.40
C LEU A 107 -3.56 11.38 -1.43
N GLU A 108 -3.76 12.07 -0.31
CA GLU A 108 -4.67 13.19 -0.21
C GLU A 108 -4.18 14.40 -1.02
N MET A 109 -5.12 15.28 -1.37
CA MET A 109 -4.79 16.45 -2.18
C MET A 109 -3.78 17.38 -1.50
N GLY A 110 -3.83 17.48 -0.16
CA GLY A 110 -2.87 18.25 0.63
C GLY A 110 -1.45 17.73 0.46
N ASP A 111 -1.27 16.41 0.59
CA ASP A 111 0.04 15.76 0.47
C ASP A 111 0.60 15.85 -0.95
N LEU A 112 -0.27 15.66 -1.97
CA LEU A 112 0.12 15.84 -3.38
C LEU A 112 0.62 17.24 -3.66
N VAL A 113 0.00 18.26 -3.05
CA VAL A 113 0.44 19.65 -3.16
C VAL A 113 1.78 19.85 -2.47
N GLN A 114 2.00 19.29 -1.25
CA GLN A 114 3.26 19.39 -0.54
C GLN A 114 4.41 18.74 -1.32
N GLU A 115 4.20 17.53 -1.83
CA GLU A 115 5.19 16.87 -2.69
C GLU A 115 5.48 17.69 -3.96
N GLY A 116 4.44 18.24 -4.58
CA GLY A 116 4.58 19.13 -5.72
C GLY A 116 5.34 20.43 -5.41
N MET A 117 5.17 20.98 -4.21
CA MET A 117 5.93 22.15 -3.74
C MET A 117 7.42 21.87 -3.62
N LEU A 118 7.82 20.70 -3.13
CA LEU A 118 9.23 20.29 -3.12
C LEU A 118 9.82 20.27 -4.54
N GLY A 119 9.01 19.83 -5.50
CA GLY A 119 9.37 19.89 -6.93
C GLY A 119 9.49 21.31 -7.45
N LEU A 120 8.54 22.19 -7.09
CA LEU A 120 8.56 23.60 -7.47
C LEU A 120 9.81 24.33 -6.93
N ILE A 121 10.16 24.12 -5.66
CA ILE A 121 11.35 24.73 -5.03
C ILE A 121 12.61 24.34 -5.82
N ARG A 122 12.77 23.05 -6.14
CA ARG A 122 13.90 22.57 -6.96
C ARG A 122 13.89 23.15 -8.37
N ALA A 123 12.70 23.33 -8.96
CA ALA A 123 12.58 23.95 -10.27
C ALA A 123 13.03 25.42 -10.25
N VAL A 124 12.66 26.18 -9.21
CA VAL A 124 13.07 27.57 -9.04
C VAL A 124 14.58 27.69 -8.85
N GLU A 125 15.19 26.79 -8.07
CA GLU A 125 16.64 26.77 -7.84
C GLU A 125 17.46 26.44 -9.09
N LYS A 126 16.90 25.64 -10.01
CA LYS A 126 17.58 25.14 -11.21
C LYS A 126 17.13 25.79 -12.51
N PHE A 127 16.29 26.81 -12.41
CA PHE A 127 15.77 27.49 -13.60
C PHE A 127 16.83 28.35 -14.27
N ASP A 128 17.10 28.06 -15.57
CA ASP A 128 18.01 28.83 -16.40
C ASP A 128 17.22 29.71 -17.38
N TRP A 129 17.12 30.99 -17.07
CA TRP A 129 16.43 32.01 -17.89
C TRP A 129 17.08 32.24 -19.26
N ARG A 130 18.36 31.88 -19.43
CA ARG A 130 19.11 32.07 -20.68
C ARG A 130 18.59 31.16 -21.81
N ARG A 131 17.88 30.09 -21.47
CA ARG A 131 17.31 29.15 -22.44
C ARG A 131 16.06 29.68 -23.16
N GLY A 132 15.50 30.82 -22.74
CA GLY A 132 14.37 31.46 -23.41
C GLY A 132 12.99 30.77 -23.24
N PHE A 133 12.91 29.70 -22.45
CA PHE A 133 11.63 29.02 -22.16
C PHE A 133 10.94 29.65 -20.94
N LYS A 134 9.60 29.60 -20.92
CA LYS A 134 8.81 30.00 -19.76
C LYS A 134 9.10 29.07 -18.57
N PHE A 135 9.07 29.64 -17.36
CA PHE A 135 9.25 28.87 -16.14
C PHE A 135 8.26 27.73 -16.02
N SER A 136 6.99 27.95 -16.39
CA SER A 136 5.94 26.93 -16.31
C SER A 136 6.26 25.64 -17.10
N THR A 137 6.94 25.76 -18.25
CA THR A 137 7.36 24.59 -19.05
C THR A 137 8.38 23.73 -18.30
N TYR A 138 9.35 24.36 -17.67
CA TYR A 138 10.39 23.69 -16.90
C TYR A 138 9.85 23.18 -15.54
N GLY A 139 9.14 24.04 -14.82
CA GLY A 139 8.58 23.74 -13.49
C GLY A 139 7.62 22.56 -13.50
N THR A 140 6.79 22.45 -14.56
CA THR A 140 5.86 21.32 -14.67
C THR A 140 6.55 19.96 -14.63
N LEU A 141 7.73 19.82 -15.22
CA LEU A 141 8.50 18.55 -15.24
C LEU A 141 8.94 18.18 -13.82
N TRP A 142 9.49 19.13 -13.05
CA TRP A 142 9.95 18.92 -11.68
C TRP A 142 8.80 18.63 -10.72
N ILE A 143 7.70 19.42 -10.83
CA ILE A 143 6.50 19.22 -10.03
C ILE A 143 5.91 17.83 -10.26
N ARG A 144 5.76 17.42 -11.53
CA ARG A 144 5.26 16.10 -11.89
C ARG A 144 6.14 14.99 -11.35
N GLN A 145 7.45 15.10 -11.52
CA GLN A 145 8.41 14.12 -11.02
C GLN A 145 8.36 13.99 -9.50
N ALA A 146 8.26 15.12 -8.79
CA ALA A 146 8.16 15.11 -7.33
C ALA A 146 6.86 14.44 -6.85
N ILE A 147 5.71 14.80 -7.43
CA ILE A 147 4.41 14.17 -7.11
C ILE A 147 4.46 12.66 -7.39
N GLN A 148 4.95 12.24 -8.54
CA GLN A 148 5.07 10.82 -8.88
C GLN A 148 5.99 10.06 -7.92
N ARG A 149 7.10 10.67 -7.50
CA ARG A 149 8.00 10.10 -6.51
C ARG A 149 7.35 10.02 -5.13
N GLY A 150 6.60 11.06 -4.72
CA GLY A 150 5.81 11.07 -3.49
C GLY A 150 4.78 9.95 -3.46
N LEU A 151 4.02 9.78 -4.55
CA LEU A 151 3.06 8.68 -4.71
C LEU A 151 3.71 7.30 -4.59
N GLN A 152 4.88 7.09 -5.21
CA GLN A 152 5.59 5.82 -5.10
C GLN A 152 6.11 5.55 -3.69
N ASN A 153 6.47 6.60 -2.94
CA ASN A 153 7.03 6.48 -1.60
C ASN A 153 5.96 6.35 -0.50
N HIS A 154 4.84 7.07 -0.63
CA HIS A 154 3.87 7.28 0.44
C HIS A 154 2.42 6.91 0.04
N GLY A 155 2.15 6.63 -1.23
CA GLY A 155 0.80 6.34 -1.73
C GLY A 155 0.25 4.96 -1.37
N ARG A 156 1.01 4.14 -0.61
CA ARG A 156 0.60 2.78 -0.22
C ARG A 156 0.81 2.56 1.26
N THR A 157 -0.12 1.84 1.89
CA THR A 157 -0.03 1.43 3.30
C THR A 157 1.19 0.53 3.53
N ILE A 158 1.42 -0.45 2.67
CA ILE A 158 2.66 -1.24 2.66
C ILE A 158 3.58 -0.66 1.60
N ARG A 159 4.70 -0.07 2.04
CA ARG A 159 5.69 0.55 1.17
C ARG A 159 6.34 -0.48 0.24
N VAL A 160 6.35 -0.15 -1.05
CA VAL A 160 7.04 -0.93 -2.09
C VAL A 160 8.24 -0.14 -2.61
N PRO A 161 9.41 -0.76 -2.84
CA PRO A 161 10.55 -0.09 -3.46
C PRO A 161 10.21 0.50 -4.83
N VAL A 162 10.80 1.67 -5.15
CA VAL A 162 10.47 2.43 -6.37
C VAL A 162 10.68 1.61 -7.66
N HIS A 163 11.75 0.82 -7.73
CA HIS A 163 12.04 -0.01 -8.90
C HIS A 163 10.99 -1.11 -9.12
N VAL A 164 10.47 -1.71 -8.04
CA VAL A 164 9.39 -2.70 -8.09
C VAL A 164 8.07 -2.03 -8.51
N ALA A 165 7.75 -0.87 -7.90
CA ALA A 165 6.57 -0.10 -8.26
C ALA A 165 6.58 0.33 -9.75
N GLN A 166 7.73 0.70 -10.30
CA GLN A 166 7.86 1.02 -11.74
C GLN A 166 7.61 -0.19 -12.63
N ARG A 167 8.15 -1.37 -12.27
CA ARG A 167 7.88 -2.63 -12.99
C ARG A 167 6.40 -2.98 -12.93
N GLN A 168 5.77 -2.84 -11.76
CA GLN A 168 4.35 -3.08 -11.60
C GLN A 168 3.49 -2.17 -12.49
N VAL A 169 3.81 -0.88 -12.59
CA VAL A 169 3.12 0.06 -13.49
C VAL A 169 3.28 -0.37 -14.95
N LYS A 170 4.47 -0.84 -15.35
CA LYS A 170 4.73 -1.38 -16.70
C LYS A 170 3.86 -2.61 -16.96
N VAL A 171 3.84 -3.59 -16.04
CA VAL A 171 3.05 -4.82 -16.15
C VAL A 171 1.56 -4.48 -16.27
N ARG A 172 1.02 -3.63 -15.39
CA ARG A 172 -0.39 -3.21 -15.42
C ARG A 172 -0.79 -2.53 -16.74
N LYS A 173 0.10 -1.70 -17.28
CA LYS A 173 -0.13 -1.06 -18.58
C LYS A 173 -0.21 -2.09 -19.71
N LEU A 174 0.74 -3.04 -19.75
CA LEU A 174 0.77 -4.12 -20.73
C LEU A 174 -0.45 -5.05 -20.60
N GLU A 175 -0.85 -5.37 -19.37
CA GLU A 175 -2.07 -6.14 -19.08
C GLU A 175 -3.31 -5.47 -19.68
N SER A 176 -3.48 -4.16 -19.47
CA SER A 176 -4.60 -3.39 -20.05
C SER A 176 -4.55 -3.35 -21.58
N GLU A 177 -3.36 -3.18 -22.16
CA GLU A 177 -3.19 -3.18 -23.64
C GLU A 177 -3.47 -4.56 -24.24
N LEU A 178 -3.00 -5.63 -23.61
CA LEU A 178 -3.23 -7.01 -24.04
C LEU A 178 -4.70 -7.40 -23.89
N SER A 179 -5.34 -7.06 -22.76
CA SER A 179 -6.76 -7.29 -22.53
C SER A 179 -7.61 -6.63 -23.63
N THR A 180 -7.28 -5.40 -24.02
CA THR A 180 -7.97 -4.70 -25.10
C THR A 180 -7.77 -5.37 -26.46
N LYS A 181 -6.58 -5.94 -26.74
CA LYS A 181 -6.27 -6.62 -28.00
C LYS A 181 -6.87 -8.02 -28.09
N LEU A 182 -6.85 -8.77 -26.99
CA LEU A 182 -7.29 -10.16 -26.93
C LEU A 182 -8.80 -10.28 -26.67
N GLY A 183 -9.44 -9.25 -26.13
CA GLY A 183 -10.85 -9.30 -25.71
C GLY A 183 -11.09 -10.16 -24.47
N ARG A 184 -10.02 -10.59 -23.77
CA ARG A 184 -10.03 -11.38 -22.53
C ARG A 184 -8.86 -10.95 -21.62
N GLU A 185 -8.88 -11.40 -20.38
CA GLU A 185 -7.73 -11.23 -19.48
C GLU A 185 -6.50 -12.01 -20.01
N PRO A 186 -5.32 -11.39 -20.09
CA PRO A 186 -4.09 -12.06 -20.51
C PRO A 186 -3.56 -12.99 -19.41
N THR A 187 -2.90 -14.07 -19.79
CA THR A 187 -2.19 -14.97 -18.87
C THR A 187 -0.85 -14.35 -18.43
N ASP A 188 -0.29 -14.85 -17.31
CA ASP A 188 1.01 -14.37 -16.83
C ASP A 188 2.12 -14.62 -17.84
N GLU A 189 2.04 -15.70 -18.60
CA GLU A 189 2.98 -16.06 -19.68
C GLU A 189 2.92 -15.06 -20.85
N GLU A 190 1.70 -14.64 -21.24
CA GLU A 190 1.50 -13.64 -22.30
C GLU A 190 2.03 -12.27 -21.89
N ILE A 191 1.84 -11.89 -20.63
CA ILE A 191 2.38 -10.65 -20.09
C ILE A 191 3.91 -10.73 -19.99
N ALA A 192 4.45 -11.83 -19.47
CA ALA A 192 5.88 -12.08 -19.32
C ALA A 192 6.62 -11.98 -20.65
N ALA A 193 6.07 -12.58 -21.72
CA ALA A 193 6.62 -12.52 -23.05
C ALA A 193 6.73 -11.09 -23.61
N VAL A 194 5.73 -10.25 -23.36
CA VAL A 194 5.71 -8.86 -23.83
C VAL A 194 6.51 -7.92 -22.93
N ALA A 195 6.50 -8.20 -21.62
CA ALA A 195 7.23 -7.40 -20.62
C ALA A 195 8.74 -7.68 -20.61
N GLU A 196 9.17 -8.82 -21.18
CA GLU A 196 10.54 -9.36 -21.10
C GLU A 196 10.96 -9.62 -19.65
N LEU A 197 10.05 -10.22 -18.86
CA LEU A 197 10.25 -10.57 -17.47
C LEU A 197 10.01 -12.07 -17.26
N PRO A 198 10.60 -12.70 -16.22
CA PRO A 198 10.24 -14.04 -15.80
C PRO A 198 8.76 -14.15 -15.41
N VAL A 199 8.12 -15.29 -15.65
CA VAL A 199 6.69 -15.52 -15.32
C VAL A 199 6.46 -15.39 -13.82
N ASP A 200 7.34 -15.93 -12.99
CA ASP A 200 7.27 -15.85 -11.53
C ASP A 200 7.28 -14.39 -11.03
N GLU A 201 8.14 -13.54 -11.63
CA GLU A 201 8.18 -12.11 -11.29
C GLU A 201 6.88 -11.39 -11.68
N VAL A 202 6.26 -11.76 -12.79
CA VAL A 202 4.96 -11.19 -13.21
C VAL A 202 3.87 -11.58 -12.22
N ALA A 203 3.83 -12.84 -11.78
CA ALA A 203 2.89 -13.32 -10.77
C ALA A 203 3.04 -12.55 -9.45
N GLU A 204 4.27 -12.39 -8.93
CA GLU A 204 4.57 -11.60 -7.74
C GLU A 204 4.11 -10.13 -7.89
N LEU A 205 4.40 -9.50 -9.04
CA LEU A 205 3.99 -8.12 -9.29
C LEU A 205 2.46 -7.93 -9.35
N ARG A 206 1.72 -8.95 -9.80
CA ARG A 206 0.25 -8.96 -9.79
C ARG A 206 -0.30 -9.14 -8.37
N GLU A 207 0.31 -10.00 -7.56
CA GLU A 207 -0.06 -10.17 -6.15
C GLU A 207 0.09 -8.89 -5.33
N LEU A 208 1.15 -8.12 -5.56
CA LEU A 208 1.37 -6.81 -4.92
C LEU A 208 0.24 -5.79 -5.23
N ASN A 209 -0.63 -6.09 -6.19
CA ASN A 209 -1.74 -5.21 -6.58
C ASN A 209 -3.04 -5.50 -5.82
N ARG A 210 -3.04 -6.46 -4.89
CA ARG A 210 -4.22 -6.79 -4.08
C ARG A 210 -4.67 -5.57 -3.28
N ALA A 211 -5.96 -5.27 -3.36
CA ALA A 211 -6.56 -4.19 -2.59
C ALA A 211 -6.52 -4.55 -1.10
N MET A 212 -6.03 -3.63 -0.28
CA MET A 212 -6.17 -3.75 1.16
C MET A 212 -7.56 -3.33 1.58
N THR A 213 -8.15 -4.11 2.47
CA THR A 213 -9.45 -3.83 3.06
C THR A 213 -9.25 -3.46 4.53
N SER A 214 -10.01 -2.49 5.04
CA SER A 214 -9.98 -2.14 6.45
C SER A 214 -10.62 -3.24 7.29
N LEU A 215 -10.02 -3.59 8.41
CA LEU A 215 -10.63 -4.49 9.40
C LEU A 215 -11.83 -3.85 10.10
N ASP A 216 -11.90 -2.52 10.13
CA ASP A 216 -13.04 -1.78 10.71
C ASP A 216 -14.19 -1.62 9.70
N GLN A 217 -14.07 -2.21 8.50
CA GLN A 217 -15.14 -2.14 7.52
C GLN A 217 -16.37 -2.85 8.04
N PRO A 218 -17.54 -2.19 8.10
CA PRO A 218 -18.79 -2.82 8.51
C PRO A 218 -19.21 -3.90 7.51
N VAL A 219 -19.64 -5.05 8.04
CA VAL A 219 -20.09 -6.21 7.27
C VAL A 219 -21.54 -6.51 7.64
N GLY A 220 -22.37 -6.83 6.66
CA GLY A 220 -23.80 -7.09 6.83
C GLY A 220 -24.68 -5.85 6.62
N ASP A 221 -26.00 -6.10 6.54
CA ASP A 221 -26.98 -5.04 6.27
C ASP A 221 -27.15 -4.10 7.48
N ASP A 222 -26.88 -4.59 8.69
CA ASP A 222 -27.03 -3.84 9.95
C ASP A 222 -25.81 -2.96 10.25
N GLY A 223 -24.66 -3.25 9.65
CA GLY A 223 -23.43 -2.45 9.80
C GLY A 223 -22.83 -2.42 11.21
N GLU A 224 -23.30 -3.30 12.11
CA GLU A 224 -22.87 -3.34 13.54
C GLU A 224 -21.60 -4.17 13.73
N THR A 225 -21.32 -5.14 12.85
CA THR A 225 -20.17 -6.05 12.92
C THR A 225 -19.04 -5.58 12.03
N SER A 226 -17.82 -5.50 12.55
CA SER A 226 -16.63 -5.18 11.74
C SER A 226 -16.04 -6.46 11.09
N LEU A 227 -15.36 -6.32 9.95
CA LEU A 227 -14.67 -7.42 9.29
C LEU A 227 -13.64 -8.08 10.23
N GLY A 228 -12.98 -7.29 11.09
CA GLY A 228 -11.99 -7.77 12.06
C GLY A 228 -12.58 -8.72 13.11
N GLU A 229 -13.85 -8.55 13.50
CA GLU A 229 -14.53 -9.44 14.48
C GLU A 229 -14.88 -10.81 13.88
N LEU A 230 -14.92 -10.93 12.55
CA LEU A 230 -15.18 -12.19 11.87
C LEU A 230 -13.92 -13.03 11.65
N LEU A 231 -12.74 -12.46 11.88
CA LEU A 231 -11.48 -13.18 11.71
C LEU A 231 -11.17 -13.97 12.96
N ALA A 232 -11.00 -15.28 12.81
CA ALA A 232 -10.54 -16.14 13.89
C ALA A 232 -9.13 -15.77 14.33
N SER A 233 -8.85 -15.86 15.63
CA SER A 233 -7.51 -15.69 16.17
C SER A 233 -6.68 -16.96 15.90
N ASP A 234 -5.42 -16.81 15.50
CA ASP A 234 -4.46 -17.92 15.40
C ASP A 234 -3.86 -18.33 16.76
N ARG A 235 -4.28 -17.66 17.84
CA ARG A 235 -3.83 -18.01 19.21
C ARG A 235 -4.54 -19.27 19.66
N PRO A 236 -3.83 -20.18 20.37
CA PRO A 236 -4.47 -21.33 20.99
C PRO A 236 -5.58 -20.87 21.93
N GLU A 237 -6.62 -21.68 22.08
CA GLU A 237 -7.70 -21.39 23.01
C GLU A 237 -7.18 -21.45 24.46
N PRO A 238 -7.78 -20.69 25.41
CA PRO A 238 -7.31 -20.66 26.79
C PRO A 238 -7.28 -22.02 27.48
N ASP A 239 -8.15 -22.95 27.10
CA ASP A 239 -8.17 -24.32 27.56
C ASP A 239 -7.01 -25.15 27.01
N GLU A 240 -6.59 -24.92 25.75
CA GLU A 240 -5.37 -25.52 25.17
C GLU A 240 -4.12 -25.01 25.87
N GLU A 241 -4.01 -23.69 26.13
CA GLU A 241 -2.87 -23.11 26.87
C GLU A 241 -2.75 -23.71 28.29
N VAL A 242 -3.87 -23.89 28.97
CA VAL A 242 -3.89 -24.52 30.32
C VAL A 242 -3.52 -25.99 30.23
N ALA A 243 -4.05 -26.71 29.23
CA ALA A 243 -3.72 -28.13 29.02
C ALA A 243 -2.23 -28.33 28.71
N ASP A 244 -1.63 -27.48 27.89
CA ASP A 244 -0.20 -27.53 27.56
C ASP A 244 0.65 -27.18 28.78
N ALA A 245 0.29 -26.15 29.54
CA ALA A 245 0.98 -25.81 30.80
C ALA A 245 0.92 -26.94 31.85
N GLN A 246 -0.21 -27.64 31.92
CA GLN A 246 -0.36 -28.81 32.80
C GLN A 246 0.48 -29.99 32.31
N ARG A 247 0.54 -30.25 30.97
CA ARG A 247 1.41 -31.26 30.38
C ARG A 247 2.88 -31.00 30.72
N ASP A 248 3.33 -29.77 30.49
CA ASP A 248 4.71 -29.36 30.75
C ASP A 248 5.06 -29.49 32.22
N SER A 249 4.16 -29.09 33.13
CA SER A 249 4.34 -29.23 34.57
C SER A 249 4.45 -30.70 34.98
N THR A 250 3.57 -31.56 34.45
CA THR A 250 3.55 -32.99 34.75
C THR A 250 4.82 -33.68 34.24
N VAL A 251 5.25 -33.35 32.99
CA VAL A 251 6.49 -33.89 32.43
C VAL A 251 7.70 -33.47 33.26
N ASN A 252 7.78 -32.19 33.63
CA ASN A 252 8.88 -31.67 34.44
C ASN A 252 8.92 -32.32 35.85
N GLU A 253 7.79 -32.56 36.49
CA GLU A 253 7.69 -33.25 37.77
C GLU A 253 8.14 -34.70 37.66
N LEU A 254 7.68 -35.42 36.63
CA LEU A 254 8.07 -36.82 36.41
C LEU A 254 9.57 -36.97 36.07
N VAL A 255 10.11 -36.06 35.28
CA VAL A 255 11.56 -36.03 35.00
C VAL A 255 12.33 -35.66 36.27
N GLY A 256 11.82 -34.76 37.09
CA GLY A 256 12.38 -34.41 38.40
C GLY A 256 12.50 -35.60 39.36
N ASN A 257 11.61 -36.59 39.25
CA ASN A 257 11.58 -37.80 40.09
C ASN A 257 12.53 -38.92 39.58
N LEU A 258 13.26 -38.72 38.46
CA LEU A 258 14.25 -39.65 37.97
C LEU A 258 15.57 -39.55 38.78
N PRO A 259 16.41 -40.65 38.80
CA PRO A 259 17.76 -40.56 39.29
C PRO A 259 18.56 -39.45 38.60
N GLU A 260 19.48 -38.82 39.34
CA GLU A 260 20.19 -37.63 38.90
C GLU A 260 20.88 -37.77 37.54
N ASP A 261 21.55 -38.92 37.33
CA ASP A 261 22.21 -39.18 36.04
C ASP A 261 21.24 -39.27 34.88
N GLU A 262 20.12 -39.97 35.02
CA GLU A 262 19.07 -40.13 34.02
C GLU A 262 18.36 -38.81 33.75
N ARG A 263 18.02 -38.07 34.80
CA ARG A 263 17.39 -36.74 34.72
C ARG A 263 18.23 -35.77 33.92
N ASN A 264 19.53 -35.64 34.26
CA ASN A 264 20.44 -34.72 33.57
C ASN A 264 20.57 -35.05 32.08
N VAL A 265 20.63 -36.35 31.76
CA VAL A 265 20.70 -36.82 30.36
C VAL A 265 19.40 -36.45 29.62
N ILE A 266 18.23 -36.71 30.20
CA ILE A 266 16.94 -36.42 29.54
C ILE A 266 16.73 -34.92 29.40
N GLN A 267 17.01 -34.12 30.42
CA GLN A 267 16.91 -32.65 30.34
C GLN A 267 17.75 -32.06 29.21
N LEU A 268 19.00 -32.47 29.07
CA LEU A 268 19.92 -32.00 28.04
C LEU A 268 19.54 -32.51 26.64
N ARG A 269 19.08 -33.78 26.56
CA ARG A 269 18.72 -34.38 25.27
C ARG A 269 17.47 -33.77 24.68
N PHE A 270 16.49 -33.48 25.47
CA PHE A 270 15.17 -32.97 25.06
C PHE A 270 14.96 -31.45 25.27
N GLY A 271 15.97 -30.79 25.90
CA GLY A 271 15.90 -29.32 26.07
C GLY A 271 14.87 -28.85 27.11
N LEU A 272 14.53 -29.68 28.12
CA LEU A 272 13.46 -29.41 29.09
C LEU A 272 13.73 -28.23 30.05
N VAL A 273 14.96 -27.73 30.12
CA VAL A 273 15.36 -26.63 31.03
C VAL A 273 15.59 -25.32 30.25
N GLY A 274 14.94 -25.16 29.09
CA GLY A 274 15.05 -23.93 28.27
C GLY A 274 16.29 -23.89 27.35
N ASP A 275 17.03 -24.99 27.26
CA ASP A 275 18.13 -25.18 26.33
C ASP A 275 17.64 -25.87 25.03
N ASP A 276 18.37 -25.68 23.92
CA ASP A 276 18.11 -26.41 22.69
C ASP A 276 18.38 -27.92 22.86
N PRO A 277 17.60 -28.82 22.24
CA PRO A 277 17.84 -30.27 22.27
C PRO A 277 19.23 -30.62 21.78
N ARG A 278 19.98 -31.43 22.55
CA ARG A 278 21.38 -31.77 22.26
C ARG A 278 21.51 -33.18 21.69
N THR A 279 22.46 -33.37 20.83
CA THR A 279 22.81 -34.71 20.32
C THR A 279 23.47 -35.57 21.44
N PRO A 280 23.41 -36.92 21.38
CA PRO A 280 24.06 -37.80 22.37
C PRO A 280 25.53 -37.50 22.55
N ARG A 281 26.24 -37.08 21.50
CA ARG A 281 27.67 -36.74 21.54
C ARG A 281 27.91 -35.43 22.30
N GLN A 282 27.09 -34.43 22.10
CA GLN A 282 27.17 -33.15 22.82
C GLN A 282 26.84 -33.32 24.31
N THR A 283 25.82 -34.13 24.64
CA THR A 283 25.44 -34.46 26.01
C THR A 283 26.57 -35.22 26.71
N ALA A 284 27.19 -36.20 26.03
CA ALA A 284 28.34 -36.94 26.53
C ALA A 284 29.53 -36.03 26.86
N MET A 285 29.82 -35.09 25.98
CA MET A 285 30.90 -34.10 26.16
C MET A 285 30.65 -33.18 27.37
N GLN A 286 29.40 -32.75 27.56
CA GLN A 286 29.01 -31.85 28.66
C GLN A 286 29.03 -32.57 30.03
N LEU A 287 28.55 -33.82 30.10
CA LEU A 287 28.48 -34.58 31.32
C LEU A 287 29.80 -35.35 31.63
N GLY A 288 30.80 -35.32 30.73
CA GLY A 288 32.06 -36.00 30.90
C GLY A 288 31.96 -37.52 30.87
N ILE A 289 30.95 -38.09 30.19
CA ILE A 289 30.71 -39.55 30.09
C ILE A 289 30.78 -40.03 28.64
N THR A 290 30.77 -41.34 28.43
CA THR A 290 30.80 -41.91 27.07
C THR A 290 29.43 -41.81 26.39
N THR A 291 29.40 -41.69 25.06
CA THR A 291 28.16 -41.67 24.24
C THR A 291 27.31 -42.93 24.42
N GLU A 292 27.95 -44.09 24.67
CA GLU A 292 27.22 -45.33 24.98
C GLU A 292 26.53 -45.26 26.35
N ARG A 293 27.18 -44.66 27.32
CA ARG A 293 26.59 -44.45 28.65
C ARG A 293 25.40 -43.49 28.59
N VAL A 294 25.46 -42.41 27.76
CA VAL A 294 24.34 -41.51 27.54
C VAL A 294 23.14 -42.26 26.95
N ARG A 295 23.35 -43.06 25.90
CA ARG A 295 22.25 -43.86 25.29
C ARG A 295 21.63 -44.83 26.28
N LYS A 296 22.42 -45.48 27.09
CA LYS A 296 21.91 -46.42 28.13
C LYS A 296 21.11 -45.69 29.21
N LEU A 297 21.56 -44.53 29.68
CA LEU A 297 20.83 -43.72 30.65
C LEU A 297 19.54 -43.11 30.06
N GLU A 298 19.59 -42.67 28.80
CA GLU A 298 18.41 -42.19 28.04
C GLU A 298 17.37 -43.32 27.94
N GLU A 299 17.74 -44.52 27.53
CA GLU A 299 16.88 -45.67 27.42
C GLU A 299 16.23 -46.05 28.78
N GLN A 300 17.04 -46.12 29.84
CA GLN A 300 16.56 -46.43 31.19
C GLN A 300 15.62 -45.36 31.69
N GLY A 301 15.92 -44.09 31.52
CA GLY A 301 15.05 -42.99 31.92
C GLY A 301 13.72 -42.98 31.15
N LEU A 302 13.75 -43.18 29.84
CA LEU A 302 12.54 -43.29 29.02
C LEU A 302 11.70 -44.52 29.39
N GLN A 303 12.30 -45.66 29.67
CA GLN A 303 11.57 -46.86 30.14
C GLN A 303 10.88 -46.62 31.48
N ARG A 304 11.52 -45.92 32.41
CA ARG A 304 10.92 -45.58 33.70
C ARG A 304 9.78 -44.59 33.55
N LEU A 305 9.91 -43.59 32.67
CA LEU A 305 8.86 -42.67 32.37
C LEU A 305 7.67 -43.36 31.69
N ALA A 306 7.90 -44.22 30.71
CA ALA A 306 6.86 -44.97 30.00
C ALA A 306 6.00 -45.87 30.91
N GLY A 307 6.55 -46.30 32.07
CA GLY A 307 5.77 -47.07 33.07
C GLY A 307 4.96 -46.23 34.05
N ARG A 308 4.87 -44.90 33.86
CA ARG A 308 4.11 -44.01 34.73
C ARG A 308 2.67 -43.83 34.23
N PRO A 309 1.63 -44.12 35.05
CA PRO A 309 0.24 -44.00 34.61
C PRO A 309 -0.19 -42.57 34.32
N GLU A 310 0.48 -41.56 34.87
CA GLU A 310 0.24 -40.16 34.61
C GLU A 310 0.49 -39.78 33.16
N LEU A 311 1.50 -40.43 32.51
CA LEU A 311 1.80 -40.22 31.07
C LEU A 311 0.86 -40.96 30.15
N GLU A 312 0.22 -42.05 30.59
CA GLU A 312 -0.82 -42.70 29.78
C GLU A 312 -2.02 -41.81 29.58
N GLY A 313 -2.41 -41.04 30.60
CA GLY A 313 -3.48 -40.04 30.50
C GLY A 313 -3.18 -38.95 29.50
N LEU A 314 -1.94 -38.46 29.45
CA LEU A 314 -1.50 -37.43 28.48
C LEU A 314 -1.41 -37.96 27.07
N ARG A 315 -1.09 -39.26 26.88
CA ARG A 315 -1.03 -39.90 25.54
C ARG A 315 -2.40 -40.14 24.92
N LEU A 316 -3.44 -40.28 25.74
CA LEU A 316 -4.83 -40.42 25.26
C LEU A 316 -5.50 -39.08 24.93
N ALA A 317 -4.95 -37.97 25.46
CA ALA A 317 -5.43 -36.60 25.24
C ALA A 317 -4.71 -35.86 24.10
N ALA A 318 -3.67 -36.45 23.50
CA ALA A 318 -2.91 -35.93 22.36
C ALA A 318 -3.34 -36.66 21.07
#